data_623e539e4c6816368422f6c12a4ad095
#
_entry.id   623e539e4c6816368422f6c12a4ad095
#
_cell.length_a   1.000
_cell.length_b   1.000
_cell.length_c   1.000
_cell.angle_alpha   90.00
_cell.angle_beta   90.00
_cell.angle_gamma   90.00
#
_symmetry.space_group_name_H-M   'P 1'
#
loop_
_entity.id
_entity.type
_entity.pdbx_description
1 polymer ?
#
loop_
_entity_poly.entity_id
_entity_poly.type
_entity_poly.pdbx_seq_one_letter_code
_entity_poly.pdbx_strand_id
1 'polypeptide(L)' 'MGVKHTCHVRNEVRRLRESSDLSQGQLAQAMGVSRQTINSIETGRYTPSLPLAIAIARFFGTTVEEIFHADHV' A
#
# COMPACT_ATOMS: atom_id res chain seq x y z
N MET A 1 0.64 -8.30 -28.29
CA MET A 1 0.58 -7.16 -27.91
C MET A 1 1.62 -6.66 -27.03
N GLY A 2 2.37 -7.19 -26.38
CA GLY A 2 3.53 -6.71 -25.72
C GLY A 2 3.40 -5.36 -25.05
N VAL A 3 2.29 -5.09 -24.49
CA VAL A 3 2.14 -3.84 -23.80
C VAL A 3 2.95 -3.88 -22.54
N LYS A 4 3.85 -2.93 -22.42
CA LYS A 4 4.56 -2.79 -21.20
C LYS A 4 3.82 -1.84 -20.32
N HIS A 5 3.39 -2.33 -19.20
CA HIS A 5 2.82 -1.45 -18.20
C HIS A 5 3.95 -0.88 -17.38
N THR A 6 4.22 0.37 -17.62
CA THR A 6 5.22 1.06 -16.84
C THR A 6 4.56 1.92 -15.79
N CYS A 7 3.47 1.44 -15.23
CA CYS A 7 2.79 2.14 -14.17
C CYS A 7 3.60 2.08 -12.90
N HIS A 8 3.88 3.23 -12.34
CA HIS A 8 4.32 3.31 -10.98
C HIS A 8 3.11 3.55 -10.12
N VAL A 9 2.96 2.74 -9.07
CA VAL A 9 1.90 2.93 -8.12
C VAL A 9 2.48 3.65 -6.93
N ARG A 10 2.10 4.90 -6.76
CA ARG A 10 2.44 5.67 -5.57
C ARG A 10 1.38 5.43 -4.52
N ASN A 11 1.72 5.57 -3.27
CA ASN A 11 0.74 5.32 -2.23
C ASN A 11 0.94 6.22 -1.02
N GLU A 12 -0.10 6.30 -0.22
CA GLU A 12 -0.16 7.10 0.97
C GLU A 12 -0.06 6.25 2.24
N VAL A 13 0.36 5.00 2.11
CA VAL A 13 0.35 4.08 3.25
C VAL A 13 1.19 4.60 4.40
N ARG A 14 2.40 5.06 4.11
CA ARG A 14 3.29 5.57 5.14
C ARG A 14 2.68 6.77 5.84
N ARG A 15 2.12 7.70 5.08
CA ARG A 15 1.52 8.90 5.65
C ARG A 15 0.35 8.54 6.58
N LEU A 16 -0.51 7.64 6.11
CA LEU A 16 -1.65 7.21 6.91
C LEU A 16 -1.19 6.46 8.15
N ARG A 17 -0.19 5.62 8.00
CA ARG A 17 0.36 4.87 9.13
C ARG A 17 0.93 5.80 10.19
N GLU A 18 1.74 6.76 9.75
CA GLU A 18 2.35 7.71 10.69
C GLU A 18 1.31 8.60 11.33
N SER A 19 0.29 9.00 10.59
CA SER A 19 -0.81 9.79 11.15
C SER A 19 -1.59 9.02 12.21
N SER A 20 -1.55 7.70 12.16
CA SER A 20 -2.22 6.84 13.14
C SER A 20 -1.28 6.37 14.25
N ASP A 21 -0.06 6.89 14.28
CA ASP A 21 0.96 6.54 15.28
C ASP A 21 1.28 5.05 15.28
N LEU A 22 1.31 4.44 14.12
CA LEU A 22 1.63 3.02 13.99
C LEU A 22 3.03 2.84 13.43
N SER A 23 3.73 1.83 13.95
CA SER A 23 4.98 1.38 13.35
C SER A 23 4.67 0.49 12.16
N GLN A 24 5.69 0.27 11.31
CA GLN A 24 5.53 -0.70 10.22
C GLN A 24 5.16 -2.08 10.74
N GLY A 25 5.78 -2.49 11.85
CA GLY A 25 5.48 -3.78 12.44
C GLY A 25 4.05 -3.88 12.95
N GLN A 26 3.52 -2.80 13.52
CA GLN A 26 2.15 -2.80 14.00
C GLN A 26 1.15 -2.89 12.85
N LEU A 27 1.39 -2.16 11.77
CA LEU A 27 0.53 -2.27 10.60
C LEU A 27 0.63 -3.66 9.97
N ALA A 28 1.84 -4.19 9.89
CA ALA A 28 2.04 -5.53 9.34
C ALA A 28 1.26 -6.57 10.14
N GLN A 29 1.30 -6.46 11.45
CA GLN A 29 0.56 -7.39 12.31
C GLN A 29 -0.94 -7.27 12.06
N ALA A 30 -1.45 -6.06 11.94
CA ALA A 30 -2.87 -5.84 11.68
C ALA A 30 -3.29 -6.42 10.33
N MET A 31 -2.40 -6.38 9.36
CA MET A 31 -2.70 -6.87 8.00
C MET A 31 -2.37 -8.35 7.83
N GLY A 32 -1.71 -8.97 8.79
CA GLY A 32 -1.32 -10.38 8.66
C GLY A 32 -0.18 -10.61 7.69
N VAL A 33 0.70 -9.64 7.52
CA VAL A 33 1.86 -9.75 6.63
C VAL A 33 3.12 -9.40 7.40
N SER A 34 4.27 -9.58 6.76
CA SER A 34 5.54 -9.26 7.39
C SER A 34 5.79 -7.75 7.38
N ARG A 35 6.61 -7.30 8.32
CA ARG A 35 7.04 -5.91 8.34
C ARG A 35 7.75 -5.53 7.04
N GLN A 36 8.53 -6.47 6.50
CA GLN A 36 9.23 -6.24 5.23
C GLN A 36 8.24 -5.98 4.10
N THR A 37 7.11 -6.66 4.10
CA THR A 37 6.07 -6.43 3.10
C THR A 37 5.56 -4.99 3.18
N ILE A 38 5.28 -4.51 4.39
CA ILE A 38 4.82 -3.13 4.56
C ILE A 38 5.89 -2.16 4.08
N ASN A 39 7.14 -2.38 4.46
CA ASN A 39 8.22 -1.52 4.01
C ASN A 39 8.33 -1.49 2.48
N SER A 40 8.23 -2.65 1.86
CA SER A 40 8.30 -2.73 0.40
C SER A 40 7.15 -2.01 -0.28
N ILE A 41 5.97 -2.06 0.31
CA ILE A 41 4.82 -1.31 -0.21
C ILE A 41 5.09 0.19 -0.09
N GLU A 42 5.52 0.64 1.08
CA GLU A 42 5.73 2.06 1.33
C GLU A 42 6.82 2.66 0.46
N THR A 43 7.83 1.87 0.12
CA THR A 43 8.93 2.34 -0.74
C THR A 43 8.66 2.15 -2.23
N GLY A 44 7.51 1.61 -2.59
CA GLY A 44 7.14 1.43 -3.98
C GLY A 44 7.78 0.24 -4.67
N ARG A 45 8.43 -0.63 -3.91
CA ARG A 45 9.06 -1.82 -4.49
C ARG A 45 8.09 -2.95 -4.74
N TYR A 46 6.97 -2.93 -4.08
CA TYR A 46 5.99 -3.98 -4.17
C TYR A 46 4.59 -3.37 -4.19
N THR A 47 3.83 -3.75 -5.20
CA THR A 47 2.44 -3.36 -5.30
C THR A 47 1.61 -4.46 -4.65
N PRO A 48 0.82 -4.14 -3.62
CA PRO A 48 0.07 -5.18 -2.93
C PRO A 48 -0.98 -5.81 -3.83
N SER A 49 -1.32 -7.05 -3.51
CA SER A 49 -2.46 -7.70 -4.16
C SER A 49 -3.73 -6.90 -3.89
N LEU A 50 -4.72 -7.11 -4.73
CA LEU A 50 -6.00 -6.41 -4.52
C LEU A 50 -6.61 -6.69 -3.15
N PRO A 51 -6.64 -7.94 -2.66
CA PRO A 51 -7.16 -8.17 -1.32
C PRO A 51 -6.40 -7.42 -0.24
N LEU A 52 -5.08 -7.36 -0.34
CA LEU A 52 -4.29 -6.64 0.65
C LEU A 52 -4.52 -5.13 0.55
N ALA A 53 -4.61 -4.60 -0.67
CA ALA A 53 -4.88 -3.18 -0.87
C ALA A 53 -6.25 -2.81 -0.27
N ILE A 54 -7.25 -3.65 -0.47
CA ILE A 54 -8.57 -3.42 0.10
C ILE A 54 -8.52 -3.46 1.63
N ALA A 55 -7.78 -4.43 2.19
CA ALA A 55 -7.66 -4.54 3.63
C ALA A 55 -7.00 -3.31 4.23
N ILE A 56 -5.95 -2.80 3.60
CA ILE A 56 -5.28 -1.58 4.05
C ILE A 56 -6.24 -0.40 4.00
N ALA A 57 -6.98 -0.27 2.91
CA ALA A 57 -7.93 0.84 2.76
C ALA A 57 -9.00 0.79 3.84
N ARG A 58 -9.55 -0.38 4.10
CA ARG A 58 -10.55 -0.54 5.14
C ARG A 58 -10.00 -0.25 6.53
N PHE A 59 -8.76 -0.66 6.77
CA PHE A 59 -8.13 -0.42 8.05
C PHE A 59 -8.04 1.08 8.34
N PHE A 60 -7.72 1.87 7.33
CA PHE A 60 -7.60 3.32 7.47
C PHE A 60 -8.91 4.06 7.20
N GLY A 61 -9.99 3.33 6.91
CA GLY A 61 -11.30 3.96 6.72
C GLY A 61 -11.41 4.76 5.43
N THR A 62 -10.73 4.31 4.38
CA THR A 62 -10.72 5.02 3.10
C THR A 62 -10.86 4.02 1.95
N THR A 63 -10.63 4.45 0.74
CA THR A 63 -10.76 3.60 -0.45
C THR A 63 -9.39 3.33 -1.05
N VAL A 64 -9.31 2.27 -1.85
CA VAL A 64 -8.07 1.92 -2.54
C VAL A 64 -7.60 3.09 -3.40
N GLU A 65 -8.51 3.73 -4.09
CA GLU A 65 -8.16 4.82 -5.00
C GLU A 65 -7.62 6.04 -4.28
N GLU A 66 -7.96 6.22 -3.02
CA GLU A 66 -7.45 7.33 -2.23
C GLU A 66 -6.07 7.05 -1.67
N ILE A 67 -5.69 5.78 -1.57
CA ILE A 67 -4.38 5.40 -1.05
C ILE A 67 -3.39 5.11 -2.17
N PHE A 68 -3.82 4.41 -3.20
CA PHE A 68 -2.93 3.94 -4.25
C PHE A 68 -3.21 4.69 -5.54
N HIS A 69 -2.18 5.33 -6.06
CA HIS A 69 -2.29 6.17 -7.26
C HIS A 69 -1.40 5.63 -8.35
N ALA A 70 -1.99 5.28 -9.47
CA ALA A 70 -1.24 4.80 -10.61
C ALA A 70 -0.83 5.97 -11.48
N ASP A 71 0.47 6.17 -11.64
CA ASP A 71 0.99 7.11 -12.61
C ASP A 71 0.96 6.43 -13.94
N HIS A 72 -0.04 6.75 -14.71
CA HIS A 72 -0.29 6.03 -15.91
C HIS A 72 -0.09 6.94 -17.09
N VAL A 73 0.55 6.43 -18.06
CA VAL A 73 0.84 7.20 -19.25
C VAL A 73 -0.18 6.90 -20.33
#